data_e77ae2c27566fce2e9ee4ffa173fe5a7
#
_entry.id   e77ae2c27566fce2e9ee4ffa173fe5a7
#
_cell.length_a   1.000
_cell.length_b   1.000
_cell.length_c   1.000
_cell.angle_alpha   90.00
_cell.angle_beta   90.00
_cell.angle_gamma   90.00
#
_symmetry.space_group_name_H-M   'P 1'
#
loop_
_entity.id
_entity.type
_entity.pdbx_description
1 polymer ?
#
loop_
_entity_poly.entity_id
_entity_poly.type
_entity_poly.pdbx_seq_one_letter_code
_entity_poly.pdbx_strand_id
1 'polypeptide(L)'
;MTAPLTKALSGSAFATLLLIALMMGANHVAARMAFDHGVTVSTAVLFRSAVTAAVVWAIVRFAGVPIHLTGAQKTALLRIGLLIGLQSLCLYSAVARLPVALALLAFNTYPLWTALWARTLKGERIEPRLLRAMPVLLLGLALALDVAGAASGLGASAQWGSIGAGVAFALTAAASFGLALVFTQHDTAGLDGRVRTAATMALVAACALVGVVGQGGLSLPDAPAGWWGLMGLTVLYGTAFTIMFTVLPRLGVVGGSPIMNVEPIFALVLAWAVLGQAVAPVQVIGGLLVVATVMWLGLRRR
;
A
#
# COMPACT_ATOMS: atom_id res chain seq x y z
N MET A 1 30.11 7.55 -24.16
CA MET A 1 28.78 7.88 -23.66
C MET A 1 28.88 7.99 -22.13
N THR A 2 28.95 9.23 -21.61
CA THR A 2 28.97 9.50 -20.15
C THR A 2 27.62 9.19 -19.59
N ALA A 3 27.55 8.28 -18.62
CA ALA A 3 26.33 7.99 -17.87
C ALA A 3 25.79 9.30 -17.26
N PRO A 4 24.49 9.61 -17.35
CA PRO A 4 23.93 10.80 -16.74
C PRO A 4 24.17 10.75 -15.23
N LEU A 5 24.86 11.77 -14.71
CA LEU A 5 25.06 11.98 -13.28
C LEU A 5 23.67 11.97 -12.61
N THR A 6 23.45 11.00 -11.74
CA THR A 6 22.21 10.88 -10.97
C THR A 6 22.05 12.11 -10.10
N LYS A 7 21.14 13.01 -10.48
CA LYS A 7 20.82 14.22 -9.74
C LYS A 7 20.37 13.82 -8.33
N ALA A 8 21.07 14.28 -7.31
CA ALA A 8 20.65 14.06 -5.93
C ALA A 8 19.21 14.57 -5.75
N LEU A 9 18.37 13.84 -4.99
CA LEU A 9 17.02 14.26 -4.68
C LEU A 9 17.09 15.65 -4.02
N SER A 10 16.28 16.58 -4.53
CA SER A 10 16.16 17.89 -3.89
C SER A 10 15.54 17.73 -2.49
N GLY A 11 15.87 18.63 -1.56
CA GLY A 11 15.29 18.60 -0.21
C GLY A 11 13.75 18.66 -0.24
N SER A 12 13.17 19.41 -1.18
CA SER A 12 11.72 19.46 -1.39
C SER A 12 11.13 18.12 -1.86
N ALA A 13 11.80 17.42 -2.77
CA ALA A 13 11.38 16.09 -3.22
C ALA A 13 11.45 15.06 -2.08
N PHE A 14 12.51 15.10 -1.28
CA PHE A 14 12.67 14.26 -0.10
C PHE A 14 11.55 14.50 0.93
N ALA A 15 11.32 15.77 1.29
CA ALA A 15 10.26 16.14 2.23
C ALA A 15 8.86 15.74 1.72
N THR A 16 8.59 15.90 0.41
CA THR A 16 7.32 15.49 -0.20
C THR A 16 7.12 13.98 -0.11
N LEU A 17 8.17 13.18 -0.35
CA LEU A 17 8.10 11.72 -0.23
C LEU A 17 7.84 11.28 1.21
N LEU A 18 8.49 11.91 2.19
CA LEU A 18 8.23 11.65 3.61
C LEU A 18 6.80 12.04 4.00
N LEU A 19 6.30 13.17 3.50
CA LEU A 19 4.93 13.59 3.74
C LEU A 19 3.93 12.56 3.18
N ILE A 20 4.15 12.07 1.97
CA ILE A 20 3.30 11.01 1.39
C ILE A 20 3.35 9.74 2.26
N ALA A 21 4.53 9.30 2.69
CA ALA A 21 4.67 8.14 3.56
C ALA A 21 3.96 8.33 4.91
N LEU A 22 4.06 9.51 5.52
CA LEU A 22 3.34 9.87 6.73
C LEU A 22 1.81 9.83 6.52
N MET A 23 1.33 10.45 5.44
CA MET A 23 -0.10 10.47 5.12
C MET A 23 -0.64 9.06 4.86
N MET A 24 0.14 8.19 4.18
CA MET A 24 -0.25 6.80 3.94
C MET A 24 -0.28 5.99 5.24
N GLY A 25 0.71 6.14 6.12
CA GLY A 25 0.69 5.53 7.45
C GLY A 25 -0.50 6.01 8.29
N ALA A 26 -0.74 7.32 8.32
CA ALA A 26 -1.89 7.93 9.01
C ALA A 26 -3.23 7.45 8.44
N ASN A 27 -3.34 7.25 7.12
CA ASN A 27 -4.51 6.69 6.47
C ASN A 27 -4.87 5.30 7.01
N HIS A 28 -3.89 4.43 7.22
CA HIS A 28 -4.14 3.09 7.77
C HIS A 28 -4.52 3.11 9.24
N VAL A 29 -3.98 4.05 10.02
CA VAL A 29 -4.40 4.28 11.42
C VAL A 29 -5.84 4.81 11.46
N ALA A 30 -6.19 5.76 10.60
CA ALA A 30 -7.55 6.27 10.47
C ALA A 30 -8.54 5.16 10.02
N ALA A 31 -8.11 4.27 9.11
CA ALA A 31 -8.89 3.11 8.72
C ALA A 31 -9.17 2.18 9.90
N ARG A 32 -8.15 1.88 10.72
CA ARG A 32 -8.35 1.06 11.93
C ARG A 32 -9.32 1.72 12.89
N MET A 33 -9.21 3.02 13.13
CA MET A 33 -10.16 3.76 13.95
C MET A 33 -11.60 3.66 13.42
N ALA A 34 -11.80 3.71 12.09
CA ALA A 34 -13.12 3.51 11.50
C ALA A 34 -13.63 2.08 11.71
N PHE A 35 -12.78 1.06 11.58
CA PHE A 35 -13.15 -0.35 11.77
C PHE A 35 -13.55 -0.64 13.23
N ASP A 36 -12.83 -0.07 14.19
CA ASP A 36 -13.11 -0.23 15.61
C ASP A 36 -14.46 0.42 16.01
N HIS A 37 -15.06 1.23 15.10
CA HIS A 37 -16.37 1.89 15.27
C HIS A 37 -17.40 1.46 14.22
N GLY A 38 -17.39 0.19 13.83
CA GLY A 38 -18.45 -0.44 13.05
C GLY A 38 -18.37 -0.28 11.53
N VAL A 39 -17.37 0.45 10.98
CA VAL A 39 -17.19 0.55 9.53
C VAL A 39 -16.61 -0.75 8.99
N THR A 40 -17.23 -1.32 7.96
CA THR A 40 -16.66 -2.50 7.29
C THR A 40 -15.55 -2.10 6.31
N VAL A 41 -14.68 -3.06 6.02
CA VAL A 41 -13.60 -2.89 5.04
C VAL A 41 -14.12 -2.46 3.68
N SER A 42 -15.20 -3.09 3.20
CA SER A 42 -15.80 -2.75 1.90
C SER A 42 -16.32 -1.30 1.86
N THR A 43 -16.99 -0.84 2.94
CA THR A 43 -17.45 0.55 3.07
C THR A 43 -16.28 1.54 3.05
N ALA A 44 -15.24 1.29 3.85
CA ALA A 44 -14.07 2.17 3.92
C ALA A 44 -13.34 2.26 2.56
N VAL A 45 -13.12 1.12 1.90
CA VAL A 45 -12.47 1.08 0.57
C VAL A 45 -13.34 1.76 -0.49
N LEU A 46 -14.67 1.61 -0.43
CA LEU A 46 -15.59 2.29 -1.35
C LEU A 46 -15.48 3.81 -1.23
N PHE A 47 -15.63 4.35 -0.02
CA PHE A 47 -15.55 5.81 0.22
C PHE A 47 -14.22 6.38 -0.26
N ARG A 48 -13.12 5.80 0.19
CA ARG A 48 -11.77 6.23 -0.17
C ARG A 48 -11.56 6.23 -1.68
N SER A 49 -11.92 5.11 -2.34
CA SER A 49 -11.62 4.93 -3.77
C SER A 49 -12.54 5.76 -4.66
N ALA A 50 -13.82 5.88 -4.31
CA ALA A 50 -14.78 6.69 -5.05
C ALA A 50 -14.40 8.18 -5.00
N VAL A 51 -14.08 8.71 -3.81
CA VAL A 51 -13.65 10.10 -3.66
C VAL A 51 -12.34 10.35 -4.41
N THR A 52 -11.35 9.45 -4.27
CA THR A 52 -10.07 9.59 -4.99
C THR A 52 -10.28 9.53 -6.51
N ALA A 53 -11.12 8.62 -7.01
CA ALA A 53 -11.46 8.53 -8.43
C ALA A 53 -12.10 9.83 -8.93
N ALA A 54 -13.07 10.38 -8.20
CA ALA A 54 -13.75 11.62 -8.55
C ALA A 54 -12.78 12.82 -8.57
N VAL A 55 -11.93 12.97 -7.55
CA VAL A 55 -10.95 14.06 -7.48
C VAL A 55 -9.93 13.96 -8.61
N VAL A 56 -9.33 12.78 -8.83
CA VAL A 56 -8.34 12.61 -9.89
C VAL A 56 -8.97 12.75 -11.27
N TRP A 57 -10.21 12.29 -11.46
CA TRP A 57 -10.97 12.51 -12.69
C TRP A 57 -11.23 13.99 -12.93
N ALA A 58 -11.63 14.75 -11.92
CA ALA A 58 -11.77 16.20 -12.01
C ALA A 58 -10.46 16.86 -12.47
N ILE A 59 -9.32 16.47 -11.86
CA ILE A 59 -7.99 16.96 -12.26
C ILE A 59 -7.70 16.65 -13.73
N VAL A 60 -7.99 15.43 -14.20
CA VAL A 60 -7.82 15.03 -15.61
C VAL A 60 -8.65 15.93 -16.54
N ARG A 61 -9.90 16.20 -16.18
CA ARG A 61 -10.82 17.05 -16.97
C ARG A 61 -10.37 18.51 -17.00
N PHE A 62 -10.05 19.10 -15.85
CA PHE A 62 -9.61 20.50 -15.77
C PHE A 62 -8.22 20.72 -16.38
N ALA A 63 -7.34 19.72 -16.33
CA ALA A 63 -6.03 19.80 -16.97
C ALA A 63 -6.05 19.52 -18.48
N GLY A 64 -7.21 19.23 -19.07
CA GLY A 64 -7.35 18.97 -20.51
C GLY A 64 -6.58 17.76 -21.00
N VAL A 65 -6.36 16.73 -20.13
CA VAL A 65 -5.58 15.55 -20.51
C VAL A 65 -6.34 14.73 -21.55
N PRO A 66 -5.75 14.47 -22.72
CA PRO A 66 -6.40 13.68 -23.76
C PRO A 66 -6.53 12.21 -23.31
N ILE A 67 -7.73 11.66 -23.46
CA ILE A 67 -8.02 10.26 -23.06
C ILE A 67 -8.24 9.44 -24.34
N HIS A 68 -7.14 8.95 -24.89
CA HIS A 68 -7.17 8.01 -25.99
C HIS A 68 -6.65 6.66 -25.52
N LEU A 69 -7.57 5.73 -25.23
CA LEU A 69 -7.25 4.39 -24.76
C LEU A 69 -7.39 3.36 -25.87
N THR A 70 -6.30 2.67 -26.19
CA THR A 70 -6.33 1.49 -27.05
C THR A 70 -7.05 0.32 -26.37
N GLY A 71 -7.50 -0.67 -27.14
CA GLY A 71 -8.11 -1.88 -26.60
C GLY A 71 -7.19 -2.60 -25.61
N ALA A 72 -5.90 -2.70 -25.92
CA ALA A 72 -4.90 -3.29 -25.04
C ALA A 72 -4.76 -2.53 -23.70
N GLN A 73 -4.75 -1.19 -23.73
CA GLN A 73 -4.67 -0.37 -22.52
C GLN A 73 -5.94 -0.50 -21.65
N LYS A 74 -7.13 -0.60 -22.28
CA LYS A 74 -8.38 -0.85 -21.53
C LYS A 74 -8.32 -2.19 -20.77
N THR A 75 -7.87 -3.25 -21.45
CA THR A 75 -7.70 -4.57 -20.84
C THR A 75 -6.64 -4.55 -19.72
N ALA A 76 -5.52 -3.85 -19.93
CA ALA A 76 -4.49 -3.67 -18.92
C ALA A 76 -5.04 -2.93 -17.68
N LEU A 77 -5.77 -1.82 -17.89
CA LEU A 77 -6.41 -1.06 -16.81
C LEU A 77 -7.40 -1.90 -16.01
N LEU A 78 -8.21 -2.73 -16.71
CA LEU A 78 -9.13 -3.64 -16.04
C LEU A 78 -8.41 -4.63 -15.13
N ARG A 79 -7.36 -5.31 -15.66
CA ARG A 79 -6.55 -6.25 -14.87
C ARG A 79 -5.90 -5.56 -13.66
N ILE A 80 -5.27 -4.41 -13.87
CA ILE A 80 -4.62 -3.62 -12.82
C ILE A 80 -5.66 -3.18 -11.79
N GLY A 81 -6.81 -2.66 -12.22
CA GLY A 81 -7.86 -2.21 -11.32
C GLY A 81 -8.43 -3.32 -10.45
N LEU A 82 -8.66 -4.52 -11.01
CA LEU A 82 -9.11 -5.70 -10.25
C LEU A 82 -8.05 -6.14 -9.24
N LEU A 83 -6.77 -6.17 -9.63
CA LEU A 83 -5.66 -6.52 -8.73
C LEU A 83 -5.48 -5.50 -7.60
N ILE A 84 -5.60 -4.21 -7.89
CA ILE A 84 -5.55 -3.15 -6.86
C ILE A 84 -6.81 -3.18 -6.00
N GLY A 85 -7.97 -3.56 -6.55
CA GLY A 85 -9.19 -3.81 -5.79
C GLY A 85 -9.00 -4.94 -4.76
N LEU A 86 -8.50 -6.09 -5.23
CA LEU A 86 -8.17 -7.23 -4.37
C LEU A 86 -7.12 -6.83 -3.31
N GLN A 87 -6.04 -6.18 -3.74
CA GLN A 87 -5.01 -5.65 -2.84
C GLN A 87 -5.60 -4.76 -1.77
N SER A 88 -6.46 -3.81 -2.14
CA SER A 88 -7.05 -2.86 -1.19
C SER A 88 -7.95 -3.55 -0.17
N LEU A 89 -8.84 -4.42 -0.62
CA LEU A 89 -9.73 -5.17 0.27
C LEU A 89 -8.93 -6.09 1.21
N CYS A 90 -7.92 -6.77 0.69
CA CYS A 90 -7.06 -7.64 1.50
C CYS A 90 -6.20 -6.85 2.49
N LEU A 91 -5.54 -5.75 2.07
CA LEU A 91 -4.71 -4.96 2.98
C LEU A 91 -5.53 -4.38 4.13
N TYR A 92 -6.71 -3.82 3.84
CA TYR A 92 -7.59 -3.29 4.89
C TYR A 92 -8.18 -4.40 5.77
N SER A 93 -8.41 -5.60 5.20
CA SER A 93 -8.77 -6.78 6.00
C SER A 93 -7.66 -7.21 6.95
N ALA A 94 -6.40 -7.06 6.54
CA ALA A 94 -5.24 -7.28 7.42
C ALA A 94 -5.18 -6.21 8.52
N VAL A 95 -5.33 -4.92 8.17
CA VAL A 95 -5.34 -3.80 9.11
C VAL A 95 -6.48 -3.92 10.13
N ALA A 96 -7.62 -4.48 9.74
CA ALA A 96 -8.73 -4.73 10.66
C ALA A 96 -8.44 -5.87 11.68
N ARG A 97 -7.46 -6.74 11.40
CA ARG A 97 -7.17 -7.95 12.20
C ARG A 97 -5.84 -7.91 12.94
N LEU A 98 -4.86 -7.20 12.42
CA LEU A 98 -3.51 -7.08 12.98
C LEU A 98 -3.29 -5.67 13.52
N PRO A 99 -2.30 -5.47 14.42
CA PRO A 99 -1.74 -4.15 14.64
C PRO A 99 -1.31 -3.51 13.32
N VAL A 100 -1.65 -2.23 13.13
CA VAL A 100 -1.52 -1.55 11.83
C VAL A 100 -0.12 -1.69 11.25
N ALA A 101 0.90 -1.44 12.07
CA ALA A 101 2.30 -1.55 11.64
C ALA A 101 2.66 -2.96 11.14
N LEU A 102 2.16 -4.01 11.82
CA LEU A 102 2.45 -5.40 11.45
C LEU A 102 1.79 -5.80 10.13
N ALA A 103 0.56 -5.34 9.88
CA ALA A 103 -0.11 -5.52 8.60
C ALA A 103 0.69 -4.89 7.45
N LEU A 104 1.20 -3.67 7.66
CA LEU A 104 2.01 -2.96 6.66
C LEU A 104 3.39 -3.59 6.47
N LEU A 105 4.01 -4.12 7.53
CA LEU A 105 5.29 -4.84 7.42
C LEU A 105 5.13 -6.12 6.59
N ALA A 106 4.06 -6.88 6.80
CA ALA A 106 3.77 -8.07 5.99
C ALA A 106 3.47 -7.69 4.53
N PHE A 107 2.74 -6.60 4.30
CA PHE A 107 2.52 -6.05 2.96
C PHE A 107 3.82 -5.61 2.28
N ASN A 108 4.81 -5.10 3.01
CA ASN A 108 6.11 -4.70 2.46
C ASN A 108 6.94 -5.84 1.87
N THR A 109 6.46 -7.07 1.90
CA THR A 109 7.01 -8.17 1.10
C THR A 109 6.70 -8.06 -0.40
N TYR A 110 5.86 -7.10 -0.83
CA TYR A 110 5.47 -6.93 -2.24
C TYR A 110 6.64 -6.85 -3.24
N PRO A 111 7.85 -6.34 -2.91
CA PRO A 111 8.96 -6.36 -3.88
C PRO A 111 9.43 -7.78 -4.24
N LEU A 112 9.30 -8.75 -3.31
CA LEU A 112 9.59 -10.16 -3.57
C LEU A 112 8.59 -10.72 -4.58
N TRP A 113 7.31 -10.45 -4.38
CA TRP A 113 6.24 -10.85 -5.28
C TRP A 113 6.37 -10.21 -6.65
N THR A 114 6.71 -8.91 -6.70
CA THR A 114 6.96 -8.21 -7.97
C THR A 114 8.06 -8.88 -8.77
N ALA A 115 9.18 -9.23 -8.15
CA ALA A 115 10.28 -9.92 -8.82
C ALA A 115 9.90 -11.34 -9.26
N LEU A 116 9.12 -12.06 -8.46
CA LEU A 116 8.61 -13.38 -8.81
C LEU A 116 7.70 -13.32 -10.04
N TRP A 117 6.74 -12.39 -10.06
CA TRP A 117 5.82 -12.21 -11.17
C TRP A 117 6.53 -11.69 -12.43
N ALA A 118 7.50 -10.75 -12.31
CA ALA A 118 8.31 -10.29 -13.43
C ALA A 118 9.11 -11.46 -14.05
N ARG A 119 9.66 -12.34 -13.23
CA ARG A 119 10.34 -13.54 -13.71
C ARG A 119 9.39 -14.51 -14.42
N THR A 120 8.27 -14.85 -13.81
CA THR A 120 7.37 -15.89 -14.32
C THR A 120 6.59 -15.45 -15.56
N LEU A 121 6.18 -14.18 -15.63
CA LEU A 121 5.32 -13.67 -16.69
C LEU A 121 6.08 -12.95 -17.82
N LYS A 122 7.21 -12.31 -17.48
CA LYS A 122 8.00 -11.50 -18.45
C LYS A 122 9.39 -12.07 -18.71
N GLY A 123 9.78 -13.18 -18.06
CA GLY A 123 11.09 -13.79 -18.22
C GLY A 123 12.26 -12.98 -17.64
N GLU A 124 11.97 -11.98 -16.81
CA GLU A 124 13.01 -11.13 -16.22
C GLU A 124 13.87 -11.91 -15.21
N ARG A 125 15.15 -11.56 -15.15
CA ARG A 125 16.06 -12.17 -14.16
C ARG A 125 15.87 -11.52 -12.81
N ILE A 126 15.68 -12.35 -11.77
CA ILE A 126 15.65 -11.84 -10.39
C ILE A 126 17.04 -11.28 -10.05
N GLU A 127 17.07 -10.07 -9.55
CA GLU A 127 18.31 -9.41 -9.16
C GLU A 127 18.97 -10.20 -8.01
N PRO A 128 20.30 -10.55 -8.12
CA PRO A 128 20.97 -11.33 -7.06
C PRO A 128 20.95 -10.67 -5.67
N ARG A 129 20.81 -9.35 -5.64
CA ARG A 129 20.67 -8.60 -4.37
C ARG A 129 19.36 -8.90 -3.67
N LEU A 130 18.28 -9.02 -4.42
CA LEU A 130 16.98 -9.39 -3.86
C LEU A 130 17.04 -10.79 -3.25
N LEU A 131 17.65 -11.75 -3.94
CA LEU A 131 17.84 -13.11 -3.40
C LEU A 131 18.61 -13.12 -2.08
N ARG A 132 19.64 -12.26 -1.94
CA ARG A 132 20.41 -12.12 -0.70
C ARG A 132 19.64 -11.41 0.40
N ALA A 133 18.74 -10.51 0.06
CA ALA A 133 17.89 -9.80 1.01
C ALA A 133 16.71 -10.65 1.52
N MET A 134 16.26 -11.66 0.75
CA MET A 134 15.11 -12.48 1.12
C MET A 134 15.19 -13.10 2.53
N PRO A 135 16.30 -13.77 2.92
CA PRO A 135 16.39 -14.35 4.27
C PRO A 135 16.26 -13.30 5.37
N VAL A 136 16.85 -12.12 5.17
CA VAL A 136 16.80 -11.01 6.14
C VAL A 136 15.39 -10.45 6.26
N LEU A 137 14.70 -10.28 5.12
CA LEU A 137 13.29 -9.83 5.08
C LEU A 137 12.37 -10.83 5.80
N LEU A 138 12.54 -12.12 5.51
CA LEU A 138 11.72 -13.18 6.13
C LEU A 138 11.98 -13.30 7.63
N LEU A 139 13.24 -13.21 8.05
CA LEU A 139 13.59 -13.19 9.47
C LEU A 139 13.00 -11.96 10.17
N GLY A 140 13.17 -10.78 9.60
CA GLY A 140 12.59 -9.55 10.14
C GLY A 140 11.08 -9.63 10.26
N LEU A 141 10.41 -10.19 9.25
CA LEU A 141 8.96 -10.39 9.27
C LEU A 141 8.54 -11.42 10.32
N ALA A 142 9.28 -12.52 10.47
CA ALA A 142 9.00 -13.54 11.48
C ALA A 142 9.11 -12.97 12.91
N LEU A 143 10.12 -12.13 13.17
CA LEU A 143 10.28 -11.43 14.45
C LEU A 143 9.16 -10.39 14.66
N ALA A 144 8.84 -9.59 13.63
CA ALA A 144 7.80 -8.57 13.70
C ALA A 144 6.42 -9.17 13.97
N LEU A 145 6.10 -10.32 13.38
CA LEU A 145 4.81 -10.99 13.56
C LEU A 145 4.79 -11.91 14.81
N ASP A 146 5.91 -12.04 15.52
CA ASP A 146 6.05 -12.96 16.66
C ASP A 146 5.57 -14.38 16.33
N VAL A 147 6.00 -14.91 15.19
CA VAL A 147 5.54 -16.22 14.67
C VAL A 147 5.73 -17.37 15.64
N ALA A 148 6.73 -17.26 16.51
CA ALA A 148 7.01 -18.26 17.55
C ALA A 148 6.11 -18.07 18.80
N GLY A 149 5.40 -16.95 18.91
CA GLY A 149 4.60 -16.62 20.08
C GLY A 149 5.43 -16.39 21.36
N ALA A 150 6.71 -16.06 21.19
CA ALA A 150 7.63 -15.86 22.31
C ALA A 150 7.39 -14.51 23.01
N ALA A 151 7.13 -13.47 22.25
CA ALA A 151 6.87 -12.13 22.79
C ALA A 151 5.46 -12.01 23.40
N SER A 152 4.48 -12.68 22.81
CA SER A 152 3.11 -12.74 23.31
C SER A 152 2.93 -13.75 24.45
N GLY A 153 3.86 -14.68 24.63
CA GLY A 153 3.75 -15.78 25.59
C GLY A 153 2.72 -16.88 25.21
N LEU A 154 2.12 -16.78 24.00
CA LEU A 154 1.08 -17.71 23.55
C LEU A 154 1.63 -19.05 23.03
N GLY A 155 2.88 -19.06 22.56
CA GLY A 155 3.44 -20.17 21.79
C GLY A 155 2.96 -20.15 20.34
N ALA A 156 3.69 -20.84 19.45
CA ALA A 156 3.51 -20.73 18.00
C ALA A 156 2.10 -21.08 17.52
N SER A 157 1.50 -22.17 18.00
CA SER A 157 0.18 -22.61 17.53
C SER A 157 -0.94 -21.61 17.85
N ALA A 158 -1.01 -21.12 19.10
CA ALA A 158 -2.02 -20.15 19.50
C ALA A 158 -1.79 -18.78 18.82
N GLN A 159 -0.52 -18.39 18.67
CA GLN A 159 -0.16 -17.17 17.95
C GLN A 159 -0.65 -17.23 16.50
N TRP A 160 -0.39 -18.31 15.76
CA TRP A 160 -0.92 -18.48 14.41
C TRP A 160 -2.45 -18.51 14.34
N GLY A 161 -3.10 -19.07 15.35
CA GLY A 161 -4.56 -19.01 15.46
C GLY A 161 -5.09 -17.57 15.53
N SER A 162 -4.35 -16.67 16.18
CA SER A 162 -4.75 -15.26 16.35
C SER A 162 -4.41 -14.38 15.14
N ILE A 163 -3.22 -14.54 14.55
CA ILE A 163 -2.74 -13.63 13.48
C ILE A 163 -2.87 -14.20 12.07
N GLY A 164 -3.01 -15.51 11.90
CA GLY A 164 -2.86 -16.19 10.61
C GLY A 164 -3.74 -15.65 9.50
N ALA A 165 -5.01 -15.37 9.80
CA ALA A 165 -5.93 -14.78 8.82
C ALA A 165 -5.47 -13.37 8.37
N GLY A 166 -5.02 -12.53 9.31
CA GLY A 166 -4.52 -11.20 9.02
C GLY A 166 -3.24 -11.23 8.17
N VAL A 167 -2.33 -12.15 8.49
CA VAL A 167 -1.10 -12.38 7.71
C VAL A 167 -1.42 -12.87 6.30
N ALA A 168 -2.35 -13.82 6.14
CA ALA A 168 -2.78 -14.31 4.84
C ALA A 168 -3.35 -13.18 3.97
N PHE A 169 -4.19 -12.31 4.55
CA PHE A 169 -4.69 -11.12 3.86
C PHE A 169 -3.55 -10.16 3.45
N ALA A 170 -2.60 -9.87 4.34
CA ALA A 170 -1.49 -8.98 4.04
C ALA A 170 -0.59 -9.51 2.91
N LEU A 171 -0.27 -10.81 2.93
CA LEU A 171 0.53 -11.45 1.88
C LEU A 171 -0.22 -11.53 0.55
N THR A 172 -1.53 -11.80 0.56
CA THR A 172 -2.38 -11.74 -0.64
C THR A 172 -2.39 -10.34 -1.23
N ALA A 173 -2.50 -9.31 -0.38
CA ALA A 173 -2.40 -7.93 -0.81
C ALA A 173 -1.04 -7.63 -1.44
N ALA A 174 0.06 -8.08 -0.82
CA ALA A 174 1.42 -7.92 -1.34
C ALA A 174 1.61 -8.59 -2.70
N ALA A 175 1.13 -9.82 -2.85
CA ALA A 175 1.20 -10.58 -4.10
C ALA A 175 0.40 -9.91 -5.23
N SER A 176 -0.84 -9.50 -4.94
CA SER A 176 -1.71 -8.79 -5.89
C SER A 176 -1.12 -7.44 -6.30
N PHE A 177 -0.56 -6.69 -5.35
CA PHE A 177 0.11 -5.41 -5.63
C PHE A 177 1.36 -5.61 -6.48
N GLY A 178 2.19 -6.61 -6.16
CA GLY A 178 3.36 -6.95 -6.95
C GLY A 178 3.03 -7.27 -8.40
N LEU A 179 1.95 -8.04 -8.63
CA LEU A 179 1.45 -8.35 -9.97
C LEU A 179 0.92 -7.11 -10.70
N ALA A 180 0.16 -6.26 -9.99
CA ALA A 180 -0.33 -5.00 -10.54
C ALA A 180 0.81 -4.07 -10.96
N LEU A 181 1.91 -4.02 -10.21
CA LEU A 181 3.11 -3.25 -10.56
C LEU A 181 3.75 -3.76 -11.85
N VAL A 182 3.87 -5.08 -12.05
CA VAL A 182 4.40 -5.67 -13.28
C VAL A 182 3.55 -5.25 -14.48
N PHE A 183 2.22 -5.40 -14.42
CA PHE A 183 1.34 -4.96 -15.51
C PHE A 183 1.37 -3.45 -15.71
N THR A 184 1.45 -2.66 -14.64
CA THR A 184 1.58 -1.20 -14.71
C THR A 184 2.84 -0.80 -15.48
N GLN A 185 3.96 -1.43 -15.20
CA GLN A 185 5.24 -1.12 -15.80
C GLN A 185 5.29 -1.50 -17.29
N HIS A 186 4.74 -2.65 -17.67
CA HIS A 186 4.87 -3.20 -19.02
C HIS A 186 3.69 -2.86 -19.94
N ASP A 187 2.47 -2.85 -19.41
CA ASP A 187 1.26 -2.84 -20.24
C ASP A 187 0.59 -1.45 -20.28
N THR A 188 1.05 -0.48 -19.47
CA THR A 188 0.53 0.91 -19.47
C THR A 188 1.60 1.97 -19.74
N ALA A 189 2.70 1.58 -20.37
CA ALA A 189 3.74 2.52 -20.80
C ALA A 189 3.13 3.61 -21.71
N GLY A 190 3.48 4.86 -21.45
CA GLY A 190 2.97 6.01 -22.22
C GLY A 190 1.57 6.51 -21.82
N LEU A 191 0.86 5.82 -20.92
CA LEU A 191 -0.41 6.31 -20.37
C LEU A 191 -0.16 7.34 -19.26
N ASP A 192 -0.89 8.46 -19.31
CA ASP A 192 -0.83 9.47 -18.24
C ASP A 192 -1.20 8.83 -16.89
N GLY A 193 -0.35 9.04 -15.89
CA GLY A 193 -0.52 8.45 -14.55
C GLY A 193 -1.83 8.85 -13.88
N ARG A 194 -2.37 10.05 -14.17
CA ARG A 194 -3.65 10.54 -13.64
C ARG A 194 -4.82 9.76 -14.24
N VAL A 195 -4.80 9.54 -15.56
CA VAL A 195 -5.84 8.73 -16.26
C VAL A 195 -5.83 7.29 -15.73
N ARG A 196 -4.63 6.69 -15.59
CA ARG A 196 -4.46 5.36 -15.01
C ARG A 196 -5.03 5.30 -13.59
N THR A 197 -4.69 6.28 -12.75
CA THR A 197 -5.18 6.30 -11.35
C THR A 197 -6.68 6.48 -11.26
N ALA A 198 -7.26 7.42 -12.03
CA ALA A 198 -8.72 7.61 -12.04
C ALA A 198 -9.44 6.31 -12.43
N ALA A 199 -8.98 5.64 -13.50
CA ALA A 199 -9.58 4.40 -13.96
C ALA A 199 -9.41 3.25 -12.95
N THR A 200 -8.20 3.08 -12.37
CA THR A 200 -7.97 2.04 -11.35
C THR A 200 -8.77 2.29 -10.08
N MET A 201 -8.85 3.52 -9.59
CA MET A 201 -9.64 3.84 -8.39
C MET A 201 -11.14 3.67 -8.61
N ALA A 202 -11.65 3.97 -9.80
CA ALA A 202 -13.04 3.67 -10.15
C ALA A 202 -13.34 2.17 -10.13
N LEU A 203 -12.41 1.34 -10.64
CA LEU A 203 -12.54 -0.13 -10.57
C LEU A 203 -12.42 -0.66 -9.13
N VAL A 204 -11.52 -0.09 -8.32
CA VAL A 204 -11.43 -0.42 -6.88
C VAL A 204 -12.76 -0.09 -6.18
N ALA A 205 -13.36 1.08 -6.46
CA ALA A 205 -14.65 1.46 -5.91
C ALA A 205 -15.75 0.48 -6.36
N ALA A 206 -15.75 0.04 -7.63
CA ALA A 206 -16.69 -0.95 -8.12
C ALA A 206 -16.52 -2.31 -7.42
N CYS A 207 -15.29 -2.78 -7.22
CA CYS A 207 -15.02 -4.00 -6.43
C CYS A 207 -15.52 -3.87 -4.98
N ALA A 208 -15.26 -2.73 -4.35
CA ALA A 208 -15.70 -2.48 -2.99
C ALA A 208 -17.24 -2.37 -2.90
N LEU A 209 -17.90 -1.80 -3.92
CA LEU A 209 -19.36 -1.73 -4.00
C LEU A 209 -19.99 -3.13 -4.06
N VAL A 210 -19.38 -4.05 -4.81
CA VAL A 210 -19.82 -5.46 -4.82
C VAL A 210 -19.74 -6.04 -3.40
N GLY A 211 -18.67 -5.77 -2.66
CA GLY A 211 -18.53 -6.17 -1.26
C GLY A 211 -19.60 -5.53 -0.35
N VAL A 212 -19.91 -4.24 -0.55
CA VAL A 212 -20.96 -3.53 0.19
C VAL A 212 -22.34 -4.15 -0.07
N VAL A 213 -22.67 -4.43 -1.33
CA VAL A 213 -23.93 -5.07 -1.70
C VAL A 213 -24.01 -6.48 -1.09
N GLY A 214 -22.93 -7.25 -1.18
CA GLY A 214 -22.87 -8.62 -0.66
C GLY A 214 -23.02 -8.72 0.87
N GLN A 215 -22.66 -7.65 1.61
CA GLN A 215 -22.82 -7.59 3.07
C GLN A 215 -24.16 -6.95 3.52
N GLY A 216 -25.03 -6.61 2.58
CA GLY A 216 -26.36 -6.06 2.88
C GLY A 216 -26.44 -4.53 2.96
N GLY A 217 -25.38 -3.82 2.57
CA GLY A 217 -25.37 -2.35 2.51
C GLY A 217 -24.15 -1.70 3.15
N LEU A 218 -24.19 -0.37 3.26
CA LEU A 218 -23.14 0.42 3.90
C LEU A 218 -23.17 0.26 5.42
N SER A 219 -22.01 0.01 6.01
CA SER A 219 -21.85 0.05 7.47
C SER A 219 -21.22 1.40 7.83
N LEU A 220 -22.05 2.31 8.34
CA LEU A 220 -21.63 3.63 8.75
C LEU A 220 -21.12 3.61 10.21
N PRO A 221 -20.25 4.56 10.60
CA PRO A 221 -19.74 4.63 11.96
C PRO A 221 -20.85 4.82 13.00
N ASP A 222 -20.74 4.12 14.12
CA ASP A 222 -21.64 4.19 15.28
C ASP A 222 -21.28 5.32 16.26
N ALA A 223 -20.08 5.91 16.14
CA ALA A 223 -19.57 6.96 17.01
C ALA A 223 -18.81 8.04 16.23
N PRO A 224 -18.70 9.28 16.79
CA PRO A 224 -17.94 10.36 16.15
C PRO A 224 -16.50 10.01 15.78
N ALA A 225 -15.82 9.21 16.61
CA ALA A 225 -14.44 8.76 16.33
C ALA A 225 -14.36 7.93 15.03
N GLY A 226 -15.34 7.08 14.76
CA GLY A 226 -15.42 6.33 13.52
C GLY A 226 -15.60 7.22 12.28
N TRP A 227 -16.36 8.32 12.39
CA TRP A 227 -16.49 9.32 11.33
C TRP A 227 -15.18 10.04 11.07
N TRP A 228 -14.44 10.43 12.12
CA TRP A 228 -13.09 10.99 11.95
C TRP A 228 -12.15 9.99 11.27
N GLY A 229 -12.26 8.70 11.62
CA GLY A 229 -11.54 7.63 10.95
C GLY A 229 -11.88 7.53 9.47
N LEU A 230 -13.17 7.45 9.12
CA LEU A 230 -13.64 7.32 7.73
C LEU A 230 -13.30 8.54 6.88
N MET A 231 -13.46 9.73 7.41
CA MET A 231 -13.06 10.98 6.73
C MET A 231 -11.55 11.09 6.60
N GLY A 232 -10.83 10.80 7.69
CA GLY A 232 -9.37 10.83 7.74
C GLY A 232 -8.74 9.92 6.69
N LEU A 233 -9.15 8.64 6.66
CA LEU A 233 -8.62 7.71 5.65
C LEU A 233 -8.92 8.16 4.21
N THR A 234 -10.10 8.73 3.98
CA THR A 234 -10.52 9.19 2.64
C THR A 234 -9.70 10.40 2.18
N VAL A 235 -9.56 11.41 3.03
CA VAL A 235 -8.82 12.64 2.73
C VAL A 235 -7.32 12.38 2.62
N LEU A 236 -6.73 11.66 3.59
CA LEU A 236 -5.30 11.37 3.61
C LEU A 236 -4.88 10.56 2.37
N TYR A 237 -5.64 9.52 2.02
CA TYR A 237 -5.35 8.72 0.84
C TYR A 237 -5.49 9.53 -0.45
N GLY A 238 -6.61 10.23 -0.64
CA GLY A 238 -6.85 11.04 -1.83
C GLY A 238 -5.81 12.14 -2.01
N THR A 239 -5.43 12.82 -0.92
CA THR A 239 -4.40 13.87 -0.93
C THR A 239 -3.01 13.29 -1.24
N ALA A 240 -2.62 12.18 -0.60
CA ALA A 240 -1.33 11.53 -0.86
C ALA A 240 -1.20 11.12 -2.34
N PHE A 241 -2.24 10.51 -2.90
CA PHE A 241 -2.26 10.15 -4.33
C PHE A 241 -2.24 11.38 -5.24
N THR A 242 -2.98 12.44 -4.91
CA THR A 242 -2.96 13.69 -5.67
C THR A 242 -1.55 14.31 -5.68
N ILE A 243 -0.88 14.41 -4.54
CA ILE A 243 0.51 14.90 -4.44
C ILE A 243 1.45 14.00 -5.25
N MET A 244 1.29 12.69 -5.16
CA MET A 244 2.12 11.71 -5.88
C MET A 244 2.06 11.92 -7.41
N PHE A 245 0.89 12.20 -7.97
CA PHE A 245 0.73 12.33 -9.41
C PHE A 245 0.82 13.76 -9.96
N THR A 246 0.73 14.79 -9.10
CA THR A 246 0.81 16.18 -9.55
C THR A 246 2.10 16.88 -9.15
N VAL A 247 2.60 16.63 -7.95
CA VAL A 247 3.76 17.34 -7.38
C VAL A 247 5.06 16.58 -7.62
N LEU A 248 5.12 15.27 -7.33
CA LEU A 248 6.35 14.49 -7.48
C LEU A 248 6.94 14.50 -8.89
N PRO A 249 6.15 14.39 -9.99
CA PRO A 249 6.70 14.49 -11.34
C PRO A 249 7.34 15.87 -11.62
N ARG A 250 6.78 16.95 -11.06
CA ARG A 250 7.35 18.31 -11.20
C ARG A 250 8.68 18.47 -10.45
N LEU A 251 8.90 17.67 -9.41
CA LEU A 251 10.15 17.62 -8.66
C LEU A 251 11.18 16.68 -9.28
N GLY A 252 10.88 16.12 -10.47
CA GLY A 252 11.78 15.19 -11.17
C GLY A 252 11.83 13.79 -10.57
N VAL A 253 10.88 13.45 -9.70
CA VAL A 253 10.74 12.12 -9.11
C VAL A 253 9.69 11.33 -9.88
N VAL A 254 10.12 10.29 -10.58
CA VAL A 254 9.23 9.39 -11.31
C VAL A 254 9.31 8.00 -10.70
N GLY A 255 8.16 7.46 -10.30
CA GLY A 255 8.04 6.12 -9.73
C GLY A 255 8.17 6.07 -8.21
N GLY A 256 7.99 4.87 -7.66
CA GLY A 256 8.06 4.64 -6.21
C GLY A 256 9.46 4.86 -5.67
N SER A 257 9.61 5.82 -4.78
CA SER A 257 10.87 6.03 -4.08
C SER A 257 10.98 5.07 -2.88
N PRO A 258 12.16 4.49 -2.64
CA PRO A 258 12.42 3.70 -1.43
C PRO A 258 12.10 4.43 -0.13
N ILE A 259 12.13 5.78 -0.15
CA ILE A 259 11.80 6.62 1.00
C ILE A 259 10.37 6.37 1.48
N MET A 260 9.45 6.04 0.59
CA MET A 260 8.07 5.72 0.96
C MET A 260 7.95 4.44 1.82
N ASN A 261 8.96 3.56 1.78
CA ASN A 261 8.98 2.35 2.60
C ASN A 261 9.19 2.62 4.11
N VAL A 262 9.34 3.88 4.53
CA VAL A 262 9.27 4.27 5.95
C VAL A 262 7.82 4.37 6.46
N GLU A 263 6.83 4.21 5.62
CA GLU A 263 5.40 4.22 5.98
C GLU A 263 5.07 3.36 7.21
N PRO A 264 5.55 2.10 7.36
CA PRO A 264 5.27 1.30 8.55
C PRO A 264 5.82 1.89 9.84
N ILE A 265 6.90 2.67 9.77
CA ILE A 265 7.45 3.35 10.96
C ILE A 265 6.51 4.47 11.40
N PHE A 266 6.02 5.28 10.45
CA PHE A 266 5.01 6.30 10.75
C PHE A 266 3.72 5.67 11.29
N ALA A 267 3.27 4.57 10.66
CA ALA A 267 2.10 3.84 11.12
C ALA A 267 2.28 3.28 12.54
N LEU A 268 3.46 2.78 12.88
CA LEU A 268 3.78 2.28 14.23
C LEU A 268 3.65 3.40 15.28
N VAL A 269 4.30 4.54 15.01
CA VAL A 269 4.28 5.70 15.94
C VAL A 269 2.85 6.24 16.10
N LEU A 270 2.14 6.40 14.99
CA LEU A 270 0.77 6.91 15.01
C LEU A 270 -0.22 5.92 15.64
N ALA A 271 -0.08 4.60 15.39
CA ALA A 271 -0.93 3.59 16.00
C ALA A 271 -0.71 3.50 17.52
N TRP A 272 0.54 3.66 17.96
CA TRP A 272 0.82 3.77 19.39
C TRP A 272 0.18 5.03 20.00
N ALA A 273 0.37 6.18 19.38
CA ALA A 273 -0.09 7.47 19.92
C ALA A 273 -1.64 7.64 19.87
N VAL A 274 -2.30 7.13 18.81
CA VAL A 274 -3.73 7.38 18.55
C VAL A 274 -4.60 6.20 18.99
N LEU A 275 -4.12 4.98 18.77
CA LEU A 275 -4.89 3.75 19.04
C LEU A 275 -4.43 3.02 20.30
N GLY A 276 -3.37 3.48 20.98
CA GLY A 276 -2.79 2.79 22.14
C GLY A 276 -2.18 1.42 21.80
N GLN A 277 -1.91 1.14 20.52
CA GLN A 277 -1.33 -0.14 20.10
C GLN A 277 0.13 -0.25 20.55
N ALA A 278 0.39 -1.12 21.51
CA ALA A 278 1.74 -1.45 21.95
C ALA A 278 2.29 -2.60 21.11
N VAL A 279 3.58 -2.53 20.80
CA VAL A 279 4.33 -3.56 20.06
C VAL A 279 5.54 -3.96 20.90
N ALA A 280 5.81 -5.25 21.04
CA ALA A 280 6.94 -5.73 21.83
C ALA A 280 8.28 -5.28 21.20
N PRO A 281 9.34 -5.05 21.99
CA PRO A 281 10.64 -4.60 21.47
C PRO A 281 11.21 -5.50 20.36
N VAL A 282 11.05 -6.81 20.47
CA VAL A 282 11.48 -7.76 19.44
C VAL A 282 10.75 -7.58 18.12
N GLN A 283 9.48 -7.24 18.17
CA GLN A 283 8.66 -6.94 16.98
C GLN A 283 9.10 -5.63 16.34
N VAL A 284 9.47 -4.62 17.14
CA VAL A 284 10.05 -3.36 16.63
C VAL A 284 11.38 -3.62 15.92
N ILE A 285 12.26 -4.43 16.50
CA ILE A 285 13.53 -4.83 15.88
C ILE A 285 13.27 -5.54 14.55
N GLY A 286 12.33 -6.48 14.52
CA GLY A 286 11.92 -7.17 13.29
C GLY A 286 11.41 -6.19 12.23
N GLY A 287 10.57 -5.24 12.63
CA GLY A 287 10.04 -4.20 11.75
C GLY A 287 11.12 -3.29 11.16
N LEU A 288 12.05 -2.83 11.99
CA LEU A 288 13.20 -2.04 11.55
C LEU A 288 14.08 -2.81 10.56
N LEU A 289 14.29 -4.11 10.79
CA LEU A 289 15.05 -4.97 9.90
C LEU A 289 14.38 -5.08 8.52
N VAL A 290 13.06 -5.26 8.48
CA VAL A 290 12.29 -5.28 7.22
C VAL A 290 12.42 -3.96 6.49
N VAL A 291 12.13 -2.84 7.16
CA VAL A 291 12.17 -1.51 6.55
C VAL A 291 13.58 -1.17 6.04
N ALA A 292 14.60 -1.38 6.85
CA ALA A 292 15.99 -1.14 6.47
C ALA A 292 16.40 -1.95 5.23
N THR A 293 15.98 -3.23 5.18
CA THR A 293 16.29 -4.12 4.05
C THR A 293 15.58 -3.66 2.77
N VAL A 294 14.30 -3.29 2.85
CA VAL A 294 13.55 -2.79 1.69
C VAL A 294 14.10 -1.44 1.20
N MET A 295 14.46 -0.55 2.11
CA MET A 295 15.13 0.71 1.78
C MET A 295 16.50 0.46 1.11
N TRP A 296 17.31 -0.45 1.64
CA TRP A 296 18.60 -0.80 1.06
C TRP A 296 18.47 -1.35 -0.37
N LEU A 297 17.46 -2.20 -0.62
CA LEU A 297 17.16 -2.69 -1.97
C LEU A 297 16.77 -1.56 -2.92
N GLY A 298 15.99 -0.60 -2.45
CA GLY A 298 15.52 0.50 -3.26
C GLY A 298 16.58 1.58 -3.55
N LEU A 299 17.41 1.93 -2.56
CA LEU A 299 18.41 3.00 -2.71
C LEU A 299 19.55 2.66 -3.66
N ARG A 300 19.84 1.38 -3.90
CA ARG A 300 20.94 0.91 -4.73
C ARG A 300 20.51 0.43 -6.15
N ARG A 301 19.29 0.71 -6.56
CA ARG A 301 18.83 0.54 -7.95
C ARG A 301 19.35 1.67 -8.85
N ARG A 302 20.69 1.82 -8.86
CA ARG A 302 21.38 2.79 -9.75
C ARG A 302 22.56 2.13 -10.44
#